data_24df0d9c7dfcaaa6a9ec10b41390e76b
#
_entry.id   24df0d9c7dfcaaa6a9ec10b41390e76b
#
_cell.length_a   1.000
_cell.length_b   1.000
_cell.length_c   1.000
_cell.angle_alpha   90.00
_cell.angle_beta   90.00
_cell.angle_gamma   90.00
#
_symmetry.space_group_name_H-M   'P 1'
#
loop_
_entity.id
_entity.type
_entity.pdbx_description
1 polymer ?
#
loop_
_entity_poly.entity_id
_entity_poly.type
_entity_poly.pdbx_seq_one_letter_code
_entity_poly.pdbx_strand_id
1 'polypeptide(L)'
;MKRIETMCLDLRLNPICVWSRNNEKYPLNEEQISFMDELLTTGKIREPYNVFIFNKSSETGINVTDKDVDLCIVNSTNITECIQARGRFRKDLNLIVVKTKENALPPMTITLDEKYLNKWIIVDEIQQIPKDLNIKNVNGKNINLNTFVKILGESHYVVHKKRKTVNKIKNTYYFIHKI
;
A
#
# COMPACT_ATOMS: atom_id res chain seq x y z
N MET A 1 -8.92 13.10 3.48
CA MET A 1 -8.37 14.48 3.48
C MET A 1 -8.78 15.24 4.74
N LYS A 2 -10.06 15.40 5.09
CA LYS A 2 -10.50 16.13 6.31
C LYS A 2 -9.75 15.75 7.60
N ARG A 3 -9.51 14.45 7.86
CA ARG A 3 -8.75 14.01 9.03
C ARG A 3 -7.31 14.52 9.04
N ILE A 4 -6.64 14.55 7.89
CA ILE A 4 -5.26 15.07 7.77
C ILE A 4 -5.26 16.58 7.97
N GLU A 5 -6.22 17.27 7.39
CA GLU A 5 -6.42 18.71 7.57
C GLU A 5 -6.58 19.07 9.06
N THR A 6 -7.47 18.38 9.78
CA THR A 6 -7.64 18.56 11.23
C THR A 6 -6.33 18.35 11.99
N MET A 7 -5.59 17.27 11.68
CA MET A 7 -4.29 17.01 12.31
C MET A 7 -3.27 18.13 12.05
N CYS A 8 -3.26 18.69 10.84
CA CYS A 8 -2.39 19.84 10.54
C CYS A 8 -2.76 21.07 11.36
N LEU A 9 -4.05 21.37 11.48
CA LEU A 9 -4.54 22.49 12.30
C LEU A 9 -4.20 22.30 13.78
N ASP A 10 -4.34 21.08 14.31
CA ASP A 10 -3.94 20.74 15.69
C ASP A 10 -2.44 20.98 15.94
N LEU A 11 -1.63 20.81 14.90
CA LEU A 11 -0.19 21.09 14.90
C LEU A 11 0.15 22.55 14.58
N ARG A 12 -0.84 23.44 14.50
CA ARG A 12 -0.69 24.87 14.15
C ARG A 12 -0.09 25.10 12.77
N LEU A 13 -0.32 24.18 11.85
CA LEU A 13 0.02 24.32 10.44
C LEU A 13 -1.17 24.93 9.68
N ASN A 14 -0.89 25.58 8.56
CA ASN A 14 -1.91 26.16 7.68
C ASN A 14 -2.12 25.28 6.45
N PRO A 15 -3.01 24.26 6.52
CA PRO A 15 -3.28 23.38 5.40
C PRO A 15 -4.25 23.99 4.41
N ILE A 16 -4.04 23.69 3.13
CA ILE A 16 -5.07 23.77 2.08
C ILE A 16 -5.32 22.41 1.46
N CYS A 17 -6.58 21.99 1.43
CA CYS A 17 -7.00 20.72 0.84
C CYS A 17 -7.64 20.94 -0.51
N VAL A 18 -7.20 20.22 -1.55
CA VAL A 18 -7.75 20.32 -2.90
C VAL A 18 -8.02 18.94 -3.46
N TRP A 19 -9.12 18.83 -4.20
CA TRP A 19 -9.50 17.63 -4.94
C TRP A 19 -9.96 18.00 -6.35
N SER A 20 -10.49 17.04 -7.12
CA SER A 20 -10.92 17.32 -8.50
C SER A 20 -11.96 18.42 -8.56
N ARG A 21 -11.77 19.36 -9.50
CA ARG A 21 -12.76 20.42 -9.82
C ARG A 21 -14.11 19.85 -10.27
N ASN A 22 -14.11 18.66 -10.84
CA ASN A 22 -15.30 17.99 -11.35
C ASN A 22 -16.02 17.17 -10.27
N ASN A 23 -15.74 17.39 -9.00
CA ASN A 23 -16.40 16.68 -7.90
C ASN A 23 -17.72 17.38 -7.54
N GLU A 24 -18.82 16.97 -8.18
CA GLU A 24 -20.15 17.54 -7.96
C GLU A 24 -20.65 17.37 -6.52
N LYS A 25 -20.26 16.27 -5.85
CA LYS A 25 -20.70 15.99 -4.48
C LYS A 25 -20.03 16.91 -3.45
N TYR A 26 -18.80 17.31 -3.72
CA TYR A 26 -18.00 18.19 -2.85
C TYR A 26 -17.29 19.22 -3.75
N PRO A 27 -17.98 20.28 -4.20
CA PRO A 27 -17.36 21.30 -5.03
C PRO A 27 -16.27 22.03 -4.25
N LEU A 28 -15.25 22.50 -4.96
CA LEU A 28 -14.24 23.38 -4.39
C LEU A 28 -14.86 24.74 -4.11
N ASN A 29 -14.42 25.38 -3.01
CA ASN A 29 -14.77 26.77 -2.75
C ASN A 29 -13.88 27.73 -3.59
N GLU A 30 -14.20 29.01 -3.58
CA GLU A 30 -13.50 30.05 -4.34
C GLU A 30 -12.00 30.13 -4.00
N GLU A 31 -11.67 29.98 -2.73
CA GLU A 31 -10.29 30.02 -2.25
C GLU A 31 -9.48 28.82 -2.76
N GLN A 32 -10.04 27.64 -2.72
CA GLN A 32 -9.41 26.41 -3.25
C GLN A 32 -9.22 26.49 -4.78
N ILE A 33 -10.19 27.08 -5.50
CA ILE A 33 -10.10 27.30 -6.93
C ILE A 33 -8.99 28.30 -7.23
N SER A 34 -9.00 29.46 -6.56
CA SER A 34 -7.98 30.49 -6.71
C SER A 34 -6.58 29.98 -6.39
N PHE A 35 -6.43 29.21 -5.31
CA PHE A 35 -5.16 28.58 -4.97
C PHE A 35 -4.66 27.62 -6.07
N MET A 36 -5.55 26.80 -6.63
CA MET A 36 -5.18 25.87 -7.70
C MET A 36 -4.77 26.60 -8.98
N ASP A 37 -5.46 27.68 -9.35
CA ASP A 37 -5.13 28.48 -10.54
C ASP A 37 -3.75 29.12 -10.40
N GLU A 38 -3.44 29.65 -9.21
CA GLU A 38 -2.13 30.21 -8.92
C GLU A 38 -1.04 29.13 -8.92
N LEU A 39 -1.26 27.99 -8.27
CA LEU A 39 -0.32 26.87 -8.24
C LEU A 39 -0.03 26.33 -9.65
N LEU A 40 -1.04 26.18 -10.49
CA LEU A 40 -0.89 25.73 -11.88
C LEU A 40 -0.09 26.73 -12.74
N THR A 41 -0.20 28.00 -12.44
CA THR A 41 0.49 29.09 -13.18
C THR A 41 1.92 29.30 -12.69
N THR A 42 2.12 29.31 -11.36
CA THR A 42 3.40 29.69 -10.74
C THR A 42 4.25 28.49 -10.30
N GLY A 43 3.60 27.35 -10.04
CA GLY A 43 4.24 26.19 -9.41
C GLY A 43 4.55 26.38 -7.93
N LYS A 44 4.05 27.45 -7.29
CA LYS A 44 4.34 27.80 -5.91
C LYS A 44 3.14 27.65 -5.00
N ILE A 45 3.41 27.26 -3.76
CA ILE A 45 2.42 27.24 -2.69
C ILE A 45 2.38 28.65 -2.08
N ARG A 46 1.24 29.34 -2.25
CA ARG A 46 1.11 30.71 -1.76
C ARG A 46 0.92 30.77 -0.25
N GLU A 47 1.39 31.83 0.36
CA GLU A 47 1.08 32.14 1.75
C GLU A 47 -0.45 32.42 1.93
N PRO A 48 -1.02 32.09 3.09
CA PRO A 48 -0.33 31.64 4.32
C PRO A 48 -0.17 30.12 4.43
N TYR A 49 -0.40 29.38 3.35
CA TYR A 49 -0.39 27.91 3.38
C TYR A 49 1.04 27.36 3.45
N ASN A 50 1.26 26.47 4.41
CA ASN A 50 2.51 25.72 4.54
C ASN A 50 2.31 24.20 4.39
N VAL A 51 1.07 23.75 4.18
CA VAL A 51 0.74 22.36 3.85
C VAL A 51 -0.27 22.30 2.71
N PHE A 52 0.10 21.66 1.63
CA PHE A 52 -0.76 21.40 0.50
C PHE A 52 -1.17 19.91 0.48
N ILE A 53 -2.47 19.66 0.59
CA ILE A 53 -3.05 18.31 0.63
C ILE A 53 -3.90 18.10 -0.61
N PHE A 54 -3.56 17.12 -1.42
CA PHE A 54 -4.30 16.81 -2.63
C PHE A 54 -4.49 15.30 -2.81
N ASN A 55 -5.43 14.92 -3.65
CA ASN A 55 -5.68 13.53 -4.00
C ASN A 55 -5.27 13.25 -5.46
N LYS A 56 -5.24 11.97 -5.83
CA LYS A 56 -4.84 11.51 -7.16
C LYS A 56 -5.66 12.17 -8.29
N SER A 57 -6.94 12.47 -8.07
CA SER A 57 -7.79 13.06 -9.11
C SER A 57 -7.46 14.51 -9.44
N SER A 58 -6.78 15.22 -8.53
CA SER A 58 -6.31 16.60 -8.76
C SER A 58 -4.83 16.66 -9.17
N GLU A 59 -4.15 15.52 -9.22
CA GLU A 59 -2.71 15.44 -9.51
C GLU A 59 -2.37 15.84 -10.97
N THR A 60 -3.31 15.69 -11.91
CA THR A 60 -3.06 15.98 -13.32
C THR A 60 -2.79 17.47 -13.55
N GLY A 61 -1.64 17.78 -14.13
CA GLY A 61 -1.22 19.15 -14.45
C GLY A 61 -0.45 19.88 -13.36
N ILE A 62 -0.45 19.40 -12.11
CA ILE A 62 0.31 20.04 -11.03
C ILE A 62 1.82 19.81 -11.26
N ASN A 63 2.58 20.91 -11.24
CA ASN A 63 4.02 20.91 -11.19
C ASN A 63 4.46 21.87 -10.09
N VAL A 64 5.06 21.36 -9.04
CA VAL A 64 5.56 22.18 -7.92
C VAL A 64 7.01 22.53 -8.18
N THR A 65 7.29 23.81 -8.38
CA THR A 65 8.64 24.36 -8.59
C THR A 65 9.12 25.15 -7.37
N ASP A 66 8.26 25.21 -6.33
CA ASP A 66 8.51 25.92 -5.11
C ASP A 66 9.75 25.40 -4.38
N LYS A 67 10.71 26.28 -4.11
CA LYS A 67 11.98 25.93 -3.48
C LYS A 67 11.85 25.67 -1.98
N ASP A 68 10.79 26.15 -1.38
CA ASP A 68 10.56 26.08 0.06
C ASP A 68 9.81 24.78 0.46
N VAL A 69 9.43 23.96 -0.53
CA VAL A 69 8.84 22.64 -0.25
C VAL A 69 9.94 21.63 0.04
N ASP A 70 10.07 21.21 1.26
CA ASP A 70 11.08 20.28 1.74
C ASP A 70 10.61 18.83 1.87
N LEU A 71 9.33 18.63 2.13
CA LEU A 71 8.75 17.34 2.49
C LEU A 71 7.59 16.97 1.56
N CYS A 72 7.60 15.74 1.08
CA CYS A 72 6.46 15.12 0.43
C CYS A 72 6.03 13.85 1.17
N ILE A 73 4.76 13.76 1.52
CA ILE A 73 4.16 12.58 2.15
C ILE A 73 3.20 11.92 1.18
N VAL A 74 3.48 10.69 0.79
CA VAL A 74 2.64 9.90 -0.13
C VAL A 74 1.91 8.80 0.63
N ASN A 75 0.60 8.95 0.82
CA ASN A 75 -0.24 7.95 1.49
C ASN A 75 -0.66 6.84 0.52
N SER A 76 0.27 6.21 -0.14
CA SER A 76 0.05 5.06 -1.01
C SER A 76 1.14 4.01 -0.81
N THR A 77 0.74 2.74 -0.96
CA THR A 77 1.67 1.59 -0.98
C THR A 77 2.00 1.15 -2.41
N ASN A 78 1.46 1.85 -3.41
CA ASN A 78 1.72 1.58 -4.82
C ASN A 78 2.95 2.37 -5.27
N ILE A 79 3.99 1.67 -5.68
CA ILE A 79 5.26 2.26 -6.10
C ILE A 79 5.08 3.23 -7.29
N THR A 80 4.20 2.92 -8.23
CA THR A 80 3.92 3.78 -9.39
C THR A 80 3.31 5.12 -8.95
N GLU A 81 2.37 5.10 -7.99
CA GLU A 81 1.78 6.31 -7.42
C GLU A 81 2.82 7.13 -6.65
N CYS A 82 3.71 6.47 -5.92
CA CYS A 82 4.81 7.16 -5.22
C CYS A 82 5.76 7.85 -6.21
N ILE A 83 6.13 7.19 -7.30
CA ILE A 83 6.96 7.76 -8.36
C ILE A 83 6.26 8.94 -9.03
N GLN A 84 4.97 8.80 -9.36
CA GLN A 84 4.19 9.87 -9.97
C GLN A 84 4.08 11.08 -9.05
N ALA A 85 3.76 10.88 -7.76
CA ALA A 85 3.70 11.96 -6.78
C ALA A 85 5.05 12.69 -6.66
N ARG A 86 6.19 11.95 -6.56
CA ARG A 86 7.53 12.55 -6.56
C ARG A 86 7.80 13.35 -7.85
N GLY A 87 7.39 12.84 -8.99
CA GLY A 87 7.58 13.48 -10.29
C GLY A 87 6.86 14.83 -10.45
N ARG A 88 5.92 15.18 -9.55
CA ARG A 88 5.27 16.50 -9.53
C ARG A 88 6.18 17.61 -9.00
N PHE A 89 7.18 17.25 -8.23
CA PHE A 89 8.16 18.20 -7.71
C PHE A 89 9.34 18.31 -8.66
N ARG A 90 9.60 19.52 -9.17
CA ARG A 90 10.63 19.79 -10.17
C ARG A 90 12.00 20.14 -9.56
N LYS A 91 12.08 20.07 -8.24
CA LYS A 91 13.33 20.20 -7.47
C LYS A 91 13.55 18.97 -6.59
N ASP A 92 14.71 18.91 -5.99
CA ASP A 92 14.98 17.89 -4.98
C ASP A 92 14.27 18.22 -3.67
N LEU A 93 13.72 17.17 -3.06
CA LEU A 93 13.07 17.24 -1.75
C LEU A 93 14.05 16.70 -0.69
N ASN A 94 14.06 17.34 0.47
CA ASN A 94 14.89 16.90 1.59
C ASN A 94 14.40 15.56 2.15
N LEU A 95 13.07 15.31 2.11
CA LEU A 95 12.48 14.10 2.64
C LEU A 95 11.25 13.67 1.84
N ILE A 96 11.18 12.38 1.55
CA ILE A 96 9.97 11.74 1.03
C ILE A 96 9.54 10.65 2.00
N VAL A 97 8.33 10.75 2.52
CA VAL A 97 7.71 9.74 3.38
C VAL A 97 6.67 8.99 2.56
N VAL A 98 6.80 7.70 2.43
CA VAL A 98 5.85 6.84 1.73
C VAL A 98 5.22 5.86 2.71
N LYS A 99 3.93 5.56 2.48
CA LYS A 99 3.26 4.52 3.25
C LYS A 99 3.85 3.17 2.87
N THR A 100 4.34 2.43 3.83
CA THR A 100 4.64 1.02 3.66
C THR A 100 3.37 0.19 3.83
N LYS A 101 3.32 -1.00 3.24
CA LYS A 101 2.24 -1.95 3.54
C LYS A 101 2.38 -2.33 5.01
N GLU A 102 1.43 -1.89 5.83
CA GLU A 102 1.39 -2.19 7.28
C GLU A 102 1.44 -3.69 7.61
N ASN A 103 1.29 -4.53 6.59
CA ASN A 103 1.30 -5.99 6.67
C ASN A 103 2.42 -6.63 5.84
N ALA A 104 3.49 -5.93 5.54
CA ALA A 104 4.72 -6.64 5.28
C ALA A 104 5.13 -7.23 6.65
N LEU A 105 4.58 -8.40 6.98
CA LEU A 105 5.20 -9.26 8.00
C LEU A 105 6.70 -9.24 7.69
N PRO A 106 7.58 -9.01 8.68
CA PRO A 106 8.99 -9.28 8.48
C PRO A 106 9.06 -10.63 7.79
N PRO A 107 9.95 -10.86 6.81
CA PRO A 107 10.03 -12.13 6.12
C PRO A 107 10.04 -13.24 7.19
N MET A 108 8.91 -13.88 7.37
CA MET A 108 8.77 -14.92 8.37
C MET A 108 9.38 -16.16 7.75
N THR A 109 10.62 -16.44 8.10
CA THR A 109 11.24 -17.68 7.70
C THR A 109 10.69 -18.80 8.58
N ILE A 110 10.04 -19.76 7.96
CA ILE A 110 9.52 -20.95 8.64
C ILE A 110 10.32 -22.18 8.23
N THR A 111 10.46 -23.11 9.16
CA THR A 111 10.99 -24.44 8.87
C THR A 111 9.85 -25.44 8.97
N LEU A 112 9.60 -26.17 7.89
CA LEU A 112 8.62 -27.25 7.87
C LEU A 112 9.24 -28.54 8.37
N ASP A 113 8.44 -29.32 9.10
CA ASP A 113 8.75 -30.71 9.43
C ASP A 113 8.86 -31.54 8.14
N GLU A 114 9.83 -32.44 8.06
CA GLU A 114 10.07 -33.33 6.91
C GLU A 114 8.83 -34.14 6.53
N LYS A 115 7.96 -34.44 7.49
CA LYS A 115 6.70 -35.14 7.23
C LYS A 115 5.77 -34.44 6.23
N TYR A 116 5.96 -33.12 5.99
CA TYR A 116 5.18 -32.35 4.99
C TYR A 116 5.90 -32.19 3.65
N LEU A 117 7.17 -32.60 3.56
CA LEU A 117 7.99 -32.38 2.38
C LEU A 117 7.96 -33.60 1.44
N ASN A 118 8.22 -33.32 0.16
CA ASN A 118 8.42 -34.32 -0.90
C ASN A 118 7.29 -35.32 -1.08
N LYS A 119 6.06 -34.96 -0.72
CA LYS A 119 4.84 -35.74 -0.95
C LYS A 119 3.65 -34.87 -1.33
N TRP A 120 2.66 -35.48 -1.95
CA TRP A 120 1.38 -34.82 -2.23
C TRP A 120 0.49 -34.88 -1.00
N ILE A 121 0.06 -33.70 -0.52
CA ILE A 121 -0.86 -33.51 0.60
C ILE A 121 -2.16 -32.87 0.12
N ILE A 122 -3.29 -33.25 0.72
CA ILE A 122 -4.61 -32.71 0.37
C ILE A 122 -4.78 -31.30 0.92
N VAL A 123 -5.72 -30.54 0.34
CA VAL A 123 -5.98 -29.14 0.70
C VAL A 123 -6.29 -28.95 2.19
N ASP A 124 -7.01 -29.87 2.82
CA ASP A 124 -7.37 -29.76 4.24
C ASP A 124 -6.13 -29.93 5.15
N GLU A 125 -5.24 -30.83 4.78
CA GLU A 125 -4.00 -31.07 5.50
C GLU A 125 -3.05 -29.86 5.41
N ILE A 126 -2.88 -29.26 4.20
CA ILE A 126 -2.03 -28.07 4.07
C ILE A 126 -2.61 -26.83 4.78
N GLN A 127 -3.94 -26.71 4.87
CA GLN A 127 -4.59 -25.66 5.64
C GLN A 127 -4.42 -25.80 7.15
N GLN A 128 -4.14 -26.99 7.62
CA GLN A 128 -3.92 -27.24 9.04
C GLN A 128 -2.49 -26.87 9.47
N ILE A 129 -1.49 -27.01 8.59
CA ILE A 129 -0.07 -26.75 8.90
C ILE A 129 0.16 -25.35 9.55
N PRO A 130 -0.36 -24.23 9.02
CA PRO A 130 -0.15 -22.94 9.66
C PRO A 130 -0.78 -22.83 11.05
N LYS A 131 -1.84 -23.58 11.33
CA LYS A 131 -2.45 -23.63 12.67
C LYS A 131 -1.57 -24.41 13.64
N ASP A 132 -1.05 -25.56 13.20
CA ASP A 132 -0.15 -26.40 13.99
C ASP A 132 1.16 -25.67 14.33
N LEU A 133 1.64 -24.84 13.39
CA LEU A 133 2.80 -23.97 13.59
C LEU A 133 2.47 -22.65 14.32
N ASN A 134 1.21 -22.45 14.73
CA ASN A 134 0.70 -21.24 15.39
C ASN A 134 1.03 -19.94 14.62
N ILE A 135 1.01 -20.01 13.28
CA ILE A 135 1.29 -18.86 12.42
C ILE A 135 0.04 -17.98 12.33
N LYS A 136 0.13 -16.76 12.84
CA LYS A 136 -0.96 -15.79 12.89
C LYS A 136 -0.59 -14.53 12.12
N ASN A 137 -1.60 -13.82 11.64
CA ASN A 137 -1.42 -12.48 11.08
C ASN A 137 -1.20 -11.45 12.21
N VAL A 138 -0.91 -10.20 11.84
CA VAL A 138 -0.69 -9.08 12.76
C VAL A 138 -1.86 -8.81 13.73
N ASN A 139 -3.06 -9.28 13.39
CA ASN A 139 -4.27 -9.16 14.21
C ASN A 139 -4.52 -10.41 15.08
N GLY A 140 -3.56 -11.32 15.18
CA GLY A 140 -3.66 -12.58 15.96
C GLY A 140 -4.59 -13.63 15.34
N LYS A 141 -5.09 -13.44 14.11
CA LYS A 141 -5.95 -14.39 13.40
C LYS A 141 -5.12 -15.39 12.59
N ASN A 142 -5.64 -16.60 12.44
CA ASN A 142 -5.02 -17.60 11.56
C ASN A 142 -4.90 -17.08 10.13
N ILE A 143 -3.78 -17.39 9.48
CA ILE A 143 -3.54 -17.02 8.08
C ILE A 143 -4.31 -17.96 7.14
N ASN A 144 -4.67 -17.46 5.97
CA ASN A 144 -5.27 -18.28 4.92
C ASN A 144 -4.20 -19.03 4.11
N LEU A 145 -4.62 -20.03 3.32
CA LEU A 145 -3.72 -20.86 2.51
C LEU A 145 -2.85 -20.06 1.54
N ASN A 146 -3.40 -19.03 0.88
CA ASN A 146 -2.62 -18.23 -0.09
C ASN A 146 -1.50 -17.45 0.61
N THR A 147 -1.76 -16.91 1.78
CA THR A 147 -0.74 -16.25 2.62
C THR A 147 0.31 -17.25 3.07
N PHE A 148 -0.10 -18.47 3.46
CA PHE A 148 0.83 -19.52 3.87
C PHE A 148 1.75 -19.96 2.71
N VAL A 149 1.20 -20.19 1.52
CA VAL A 149 1.99 -20.52 0.32
C VAL A 149 3.01 -19.42 0.00
N LYS A 150 2.64 -18.15 0.20
CA LYS A 150 3.57 -17.02 0.03
C LYS A 150 4.72 -17.07 1.04
N ILE A 151 4.42 -17.31 2.32
CA ILE A 151 5.43 -17.47 3.39
C ILE A 151 6.37 -18.63 3.07
N LEU A 152 5.84 -19.76 2.57
CA LEU A 152 6.66 -20.88 2.12
C LEU A 152 7.65 -20.48 1.03
N GLY A 153 7.19 -19.71 0.02
CA GLY A 153 8.07 -19.19 -1.04
C GLY A 153 9.18 -18.28 -0.49
N GLU A 154 8.85 -17.41 0.46
CA GLU A 154 9.83 -16.55 1.16
C GLU A 154 10.81 -17.35 2.05
N SER A 155 10.43 -18.58 2.43
CA SER A 155 11.22 -19.51 3.27
C SER A 155 11.99 -20.55 2.44
N HIS A 156 12.21 -20.31 1.16
CA HIS A 156 12.92 -21.21 0.25
C HIS A 156 12.24 -22.58 0.04
N TYR A 157 10.90 -22.61 0.01
CA TYR A 157 10.13 -23.77 -0.41
C TYR A 157 9.41 -23.47 -1.73
N VAL A 158 9.34 -24.48 -2.60
CA VAL A 158 8.50 -24.47 -3.80
C VAL A 158 7.24 -25.27 -3.54
N VAL A 159 6.11 -24.71 -3.93
CA VAL A 159 4.79 -25.34 -3.76
C VAL A 159 4.14 -25.56 -5.11
N HIS A 160 3.97 -26.81 -5.48
CA HIS A 160 3.24 -27.23 -6.68
C HIS A 160 1.80 -27.53 -6.32
N LYS A 161 0.88 -27.20 -7.21
CA LYS A 161 -0.56 -27.42 -7.04
C LYS A 161 -1.08 -28.30 -8.17
N LYS A 162 -1.83 -29.35 -7.82
CA LYS A 162 -2.48 -30.25 -8.80
C LYS A 162 -3.93 -30.50 -8.41
N ARG A 163 -4.81 -30.51 -9.39
CA ARG A 163 -6.21 -30.91 -9.21
C ARG A 163 -6.44 -32.29 -9.82
N LYS A 164 -7.10 -33.17 -9.07
CA LYS A 164 -7.53 -34.48 -9.55
C LYS A 164 -9.00 -34.70 -9.21
N THR A 165 -9.74 -35.33 -10.12
CA THR A 165 -11.10 -35.80 -9.87
C THR A 165 -11.03 -37.30 -9.60
N VAL A 166 -11.45 -37.70 -8.40
CA VAL A 166 -11.54 -39.10 -7.98
C VAL A 166 -12.98 -39.34 -7.53
N ASN A 167 -13.65 -40.36 -8.08
CA ASN A 167 -15.06 -40.68 -7.77
C ASN A 167 -16.00 -39.47 -7.89
N LYS A 168 -15.85 -38.68 -8.97
CA LYS A 168 -16.61 -37.43 -9.23
C LYS A 168 -16.34 -36.29 -8.22
N ILE A 169 -15.45 -36.45 -7.25
CA ILE A 169 -15.05 -35.43 -6.29
C ILE A 169 -13.75 -34.76 -6.77
N LYS A 170 -13.78 -33.44 -6.90
CA LYS A 170 -12.59 -32.64 -7.27
C LYS A 170 -11.76 -32.36 -6.02
N ASN A 171 -10.58 -32.95 -5.95
CA ASN A 171 -9.62 -32.71 -4.88
C ASN A 171 -8.44 -31.87 -5.38
N THR A 172 -7.94 -31.00 -4.50
CA THR A 172 -6.72 -30.23 -4.75
C THR A 172 -5.62 -30.75 -3.86
N TYR A 173 -4.46 -31.00 -4.46
CA TYR A 173 -3.26 -31.51 -3.81
C TYR A 173 -2.13 -30.50 -3.94
N TYR A 174 -1.26 -30.48 -2.97
CA TYR A 174 -0.06 -29.63 -2.92
C TYR A 174 1.17 -30.50 -2.69
N PHE A 175 2.25 -30.16 -3.34
CA PHE A 175 3.55 -30.79 -3.17
C PHE A 175 4.54 -29.71 -2.78
N ILE A 176 5.21 -29.90 -1.64
CA ILE A 176 6.14 -28.92 -1.07
C ILE A 176 7.53 -29.53 -1.05
N HIS A 177 8.51 -28.84 -1.60
CA HIS A 177 9.91 -29.21 -1.47
C HIS A 177 10.77 -27.98 -1.17
N LYS A 178 11.90 -28.20 -0.51
CA LYS A 178 12.87 -27.16 -0.20
C LYS A 178 13.82 -26.97 -1.36
N ILE A 179 14.18 -25.71 -1.67
CA ILE A 179 15.22 -25.33 -2.64
C ILE A 179 16.56 -25.25 -1.94
#